data_feb4bc6c6a1f27b0192a5373dff4f892
#
_entry.id   feb4bc6c6a1f27b0192a5373dff4f892
#
_cell.length_a   1.000
_cell.length_b   1.000
_cell.length_c   1.000
_cell.angle_alpha   90.00
_cell.angle_beta   90.00
_cell.angle_gamma   90.00
#
_symmetry.space_group_name_H-M   'P 1'
#
loop_
_entity.id
_entity.type
_entity.pdbx_description
1 polymer ?
#
loop_
_entity_poly.entity_id
_entity_poly.type
_entity_poly.pdbx_seq_one_letter_code
_entity_poly.pdbx_strand_id
1 'polypeptide(L)'
;MWRGKRVAVIFPTYNEKDSIRAATLDVFATGLADEVIVVNNNAAAGTSEEVAGTGAREIFESQQGYGNALLCGMDHCTADLIVLSEPDGTFSGNDLIKLLAYSDDMPVVFGTRTSREFIWKGANMGLFLRWGNWAVAKMTEFLFNTTMLTDMGCTLRLFHREALTTIRPRLTIGGSHFGPQLLMEVIAHRIPFVEIPINYRVRVGVSSVTGSLWKAFWLGMRMIALVLQYRFGLHAQARTAWAPAERPLLPAFSMAEQLTELHRALDAEDRPKAAVDEVLTTEQNRN
;
A
#
# COMPACT_ATOMS: atom_id res chain seq x y z
N MET A 1 7.32 1.97 13.03
CA MET A 1 5.98 1.65 13.60
C MET A 1 5.00 2.80 13.36
N TRP A 2 3.79 2.49 12.97
CA TRP A 2 2.71 3.47 12.80
C TRP A 2 1.72 3.36 13.96
N ARG A 3 1.67 4.36 14.84
CA ARG A 3 0.76 4.39 16.02
C ARG A 3 0.75 3.08 16.84
N GLY A 4 1.94 2.54 17.10
CA GLY A 4 2.11 1.30 17.85
C GLY A 4 1.95 0.00 17.03
N LYS A 5 1.56 0.08 15.75
CA LYS A 5 1.44 -1.05 14.83
C LYS A 5 2.71 -1.22 14.02
N ARG A 6 3.15 -2.46 13.85
CA ARG A 6 4.28 -2.80 12.97
C ARG A 6 3.85 -2.73 11.51
N VAL A 7 4.70 -2.12 10.67
CA VAL A 7 4.47 -1.94 9.23
C VAL A 7 5.48 -2.76 8.45
N ALA A 8 5.01 -3.64 7.57
CA ALA A 8 5.86 -4.35 6.62
C ALA A 8 5.50 -4.00 5.18
N VAL A 9 6.51 -3.90 4.33
CA VAL A 9 6.34 -3.78 2.88
C VAL A 9 6.80 -5.06 2.21
N ILE A 10 5.99 -5.65 1.33
CA ILE A 10 6.29 -6.86 0.58
C ILE A 10 6.58 -6.50 -0.88
N PHE A 11 7.76 -6.85 -1.34
CA PHE A 11 8.23 -6.69 -2.72
C PHE A 11 8.39 -8.05 -3.41
N PRO A 12 7.52 -8.42 -4.36
CA PRO A 12 7.80 -9.55 -5.24
C PRO A 12 8.88 -9.14 -6.25
N THR A 13 9.90 -9.95 -6.47
CA THR A 13 10.94 -9.64 -7.47
C THR A 13 11.20 -10.80 -8.41
N TYR A 14 11.36 -10.45 -9.70
CA TYR A 14 11.70 -11.32 -10.80
C TYR A 14 12.75 -10.69 -11.73
N ASN A 15 12.43 -9.55 -12.34
CA ASN A 15 13.31 -8.81 -13.26
C ASN A 15 13.73 -7.42 -12.74
N GLU A 16 13.55 -7.15 -11.46
CA GLU A 16 13.73 -5.85 -10.83
C GLU A 16 15.13 -5.66 -10.19
N LYS A 17 16.15 -6.41 -10.67
CA LYS A 17 17.53 -6.33 -10.19
C LYS A 17 18.04 -4.87 -10.13
N ASP A 18 17.81 -4.10 -11.18
CA ASP A 18 18.35 -2.75 -11.32
C ASP A 18 17.64 -1.70 -10.47
N SER A 19 16.50 -2.05 -9.86
CA SER A 19 15.66 -1.14 -9.08
C SER A 19 15.43 -1.58 -7.64
N ILE A 20 15.58 -2.86 -7.32
CA ILE A 20 15.22 -3.42 -6.01
C ILE A 20 15.96 -2.77 -4.85
N ARG A 21 17.26 -2.50 -4.98
CA ARG A 21 18.05 -1.81 -3.96
C ARG A 21 17.50 -0.42 -3.69
N ALA A 22 17.31 0.37 -4.76
CA ALA A 22 16.83 1.74 -4.63
C ALA A 22 15.42 1.80 -4.05
N ALA A 23 14.50 0.92 -4.49
CA ALA A 23 13.15 0.84 -3.97
C ALA A 23 13.12 0.46 -2.48
N THR A 24 13.95 -0.49 -2.07
CA THR A 24 14.06 -0.91 -0.66
C THR A 24 14.57 0.23 0.22
N LEU A 25 15.63 0.92 -0.22
CA LEU A 25 16.19 2.04 0.52
C LEU A 25 15.23 3.25 0.55
N ASP A 26 14.46 3.52 -0.53
CA ASP A 26 13.43 4.58 -0.57
C ASP A 26 12.33 4.32 0.49
N VAL A 27 11.93 3.05 0.67
CA VAL A 27 10.99 2.67 1.73
C VAL A 27 11.57 2.87 3.12
N PHE A 28 12.78 2.37 3.39
CA PHE A 28 13.42 2.53 4.71
C PHE A 28 13.73 3.99 5.05
N ALA A 29 14.09 4.81 4.06
CA ALA A 29 14.38 6.23 4.25
C ALA A 29 13.18 7.02 4.78
N THR A 30 11.95 6.52 4.62
CA THR A 30 10.74 7.13 5.19
C THR A 30 10.67 7.00 6.72
N GLY A 31 11.37 6.04 7.31
CA GLY A 31 11.25 5.70 8.73
C GLY A 31 9.88 5.10 9.13
N LEU A 32 9.01 4.81 8.16
CA LEU A 32 7.64 4.34 8.41
C LEU A 32 7.51 2.81 8.37
N ALA A 33 8.38 2.12 7.62
CA ALA A 33 8.40 0.66 7.54
C ALA A 33 9.35 0.08 8.59
N ASP A 34 8.87 -0.91 9.33
CA ASP A 34 9.68 -1.67 10.30
C ASP A 34 10.39 -2.85 9.64
N GLU A 35 9.83 -3.35 8.54
CA GLU A 35 10.36 -4.49 7.80
C GLU A 35 10.07 -4.32 6.29
N VAL A 36 11.03 -4.70 5.46
CA VAL A 36 10.82 -4.93 4.03
C VAL A 36 11.11 -6.40 3.76
N ILE A 37 10.14 -7.10 3.17
CA ILE A 37 10.26 -8.50 2.76
C ILE A 37 10.38 -8.51 1.24
N VAL A 38 11.52 -8.93 0.76
CA VAL A 38 11.77 -9.16 -0.67
C VAL A 38 11.54 -10.63 -0.98
N VAL A 39 10.58 -10.93 -1.84
CA VAL A 39 10.28 -12.29 -2.27
C VAL A 39 10.97 -12.55 -3.60
N ASN A 40 12.07 -13.27 -3.57
CA ASN A 40 12.79 -13.71 -4.75
C ASN A 40 12.01 -14.86 -5.41
N ASN A 41 11.38 -14.57 -6.53
CA ASN A 41 10.58 -15.52 -7.27
C ASN A 41 11.29 -15.93 -8.58
N ASN A 42 12.39 -16.66 -8.43
CA ASN A 42 13.33 -17.00 -9.52
C ASN A 42 13.86 -15.72 -10.20
N ALA A 43 14.31 -14.77 -9.40
CA ALA A 43 14.72 -13.46 -9.86
C ALA A 43 16.02 -13.52 -10.69
N ALA A 44 16.25 -12.47 -11.48
CA ALA A 44 17.46 -12.34 -12.30
C ALA A 44 18.72 -12.49 -11.45
N ALA A 45 19.76 -13.12 -12.02
CA ALA A 45 21.04 -13.30 -11.33
C ALA A 45 21.62 -11.96 -10.85
N GLY A 46 22.10 -11.91 -9.61
CA GLY A 46 22.59 -10.72 -8.96
C GLY A 46 21.51 -9.93 -8.19
N THR A 47 20.24 -10.37 -8.17
CA THR A 47 19.18 -9.70 -7.40
C THR A 47 19.42 -9.83 -5.90
N SER A 48 19.84 -11.00 -5.42
CA SER A 48 20.13 -11.22 -4.00
C SER A 48 21.29 -10.35 -3.50
N GLU A 49 22.29 -10.10 -4.33
CA GLU A 49 23.39 -9.21 -4.03
C GLU A 49 22.92 -7.74 -3.91
N GLU A 50 21.96 -7.35 -4.74
CA GLU A 50 21.35 -6.01 -4.63
C GLU A 50 20.48 -5.87 -3.38
N VAL A 51 19.83 -6.92 -2.93
CA VAL A 51 19.05 -6.93 -1.67
C VAL A 51 19.97 -6.95 -0.46
N ALA A 52 21.08 -7.68 -0.54
CA ALA A 52 22.05 -7.78 0.53
C ALA A 52 22.57 -6.38 0.94
N GLY A 53 22.64 -6.11 2.24
CA GLY A 53 23.07 -4.83 2.78
C GLY A 53 22.03 -3.71 2.74
N THR A 54 20.79 -3.96 2.26
CA THR A 54 19.70 -2.97 2.36
C THR A 54 18.98 -3.01 3.72
N GLY A 55 19.13 -4.12 4.48
CA GLY A 55 18.36 -4.38 5.68
C GLY A 55 17.03 -5.11 5.43
N ALA A 56 16.68 -5.37 4.17
CA ALA A 56 15.49 -6.16 3.84
C ALA A 56 15.72 -7.65 4.14
N ARG A 57 14.64 -8.34 4.49
CA ARG A 57 14.63 -9.80 4.62
C ARG A 57 14.25 -10.43 3.29
N GLU A 58 15.18 -11.16 2.68
CA GLU A 58 14.91 -11.94 1.47
C GLU A 58 14.35 -13.32 1.82
N ILE A 59 13.30 -13.72 1.09
CA ILE A 59 12.72 -15.06 1.12
C ILE A 59 12.57 -15.57 -0.31
N PHE A 60 12.53 -16.90 -0.49
CA PHE A 60 12.50 -17.52 -1.81
C PHE A 60 11.18 -18.24 -2.05
N GLU A 61 10.56 -17.97 -3.21
CA GLU A 61 9.39 -18.68 -3.71
C GLU A 61 9.73 -19.37 -5.05
N SER A 62 9.72 -20.69 -5.04
CA SER A 62 10.10 -21.50 -6.20
C SER A 62 9.01 -21.53 -7.28
N GLN A 63 7.73 -21.44 -6.89
CA GLN A 63 6.62 -21.45 -7.82
C GLN A 63 6.50 -20.11 -8.51
N GLN A 64 6.86 -20.07 -9.80
CA GLN A 64 6.86 -18.85 -10.58
C GLN A 64 5.46 -18.20 -10.64
N GLY A 65 5.39 -16.90 -10.35
CA GLY A 65 4.19 -16.10 -10.52
C GLY A 65 4.07 -14.95 -9.51
N TYR A 66 3.58 -13.81 -9.99
CA TYR A 66 3.40 -12.60 -9.19
C TYR A 66 2.54 -12.85 -7.93
N GLY A 67 1.42 -13.55 -8.10
CA GLY A 67 0.55 -13.93 -6.99
C GLY A 67 1.22 -14.89 -6.02
N ASN A 68 1.97 -15.90 -6.52
CA ASN A 68 2.69 -16.84 -5.67
C ASN A 68 3.73 -16.13 -4.80
N ALA A 69 4.48 -15.19 -5.38
CA ALA A 69 5.44 -14.38 -4.62
C ALA A 69 4.75 -13.56 -3.52
N LEU A 70 3.63 -12.89 -3.82
CA LEU A 70 2.89 -12.13 -2.81
C LEU A 70 2.29 -13.03 -1.73
N LEU A 71 1.74 -14.17 -2.08
CA LEU A 71 1.22 -15.17 -1.12
C LEU A 71 2.31 -15.64 -0.18
N CYS A 72 3.48 -16.00 -0.71
CA CYS A 72 4.65 -16.37 0.08
C CYS A 72 5.06 -15.24 1.04
N GLY A 73 5.15 -14.00 0.56
CA GLY A 73 5.47 -12.83 1.38
C GLY A 73 4.46 -12.59 2.50
N MET A 74 3.16 -12.72 2.21
CA MET A 74 2.08 -12.58 3.20
C MET A 74 2.16 -13.65 4.29
N ASP A 75 2.44 -14.90 3.92
CA ASP A 75 2.53 -16.03 4.86
C ASP A 75 3.72 -15.91 5.80
N HIS A 76 4.81 -15.28 5.35
CA HIS A 76 6.01 -15.05 6.15
C HIS A 76 6.02 -13.71 6.89
N CYS A 77 5.04 -12.84 6.66
CA CYS A 77 4.93 -11.54 7.30
C CYS A 77 4.20 -11.64 8.64
N THR A 78 4.69 -10.97 9.69
CA THR A 78 4.06 -10.92 11.02
C THR A 78 3.64 -9.51 11.46
N ALA A 79 3.81 -8.49 10.60
CA ALA A 79 3.44 -7.11 10.90
C ALA A 79 1.92 -6.89 10.96
N ASP A 80 1.46 -5.87 11.64
CA ASP A 80 0.03 -5.53 11.79
C ASP A 80 -0.53 -4.86 10.54
N LEU A 81 0.28 -4.04 9.89
CA LEU A 81 -0.02 -3.35 8.64
C LEU A 81 0.89 -3.88 7.53
N ILE A 82 0.29 -4.38 6.47
CA ILE A 82 0.99 -5.07 5.40
C ILE A 82 0.77 -4.28 4.11
N VAL A 83 1.85 -3.77 3.54
CA VAL A 83 1.84 -3.04 2.28
C VAL A 83 2.39 -3.93 1.17
N LEU A 84 1.62 -4.11 0.12
CA LEU A 84 2.05 -4.76 -1.11
C LEU A 84 2.49 -3.68 -2.08
N SER A 85 3.66 -3.82 -2.67
CA SER A 85 4.18 -2.86 -3.65
C SER A 85 5.08 -3.56 -4.66
N GLU A 86 5.44 -2.87 -5.74
CA GLU A 86 6.40 -3.36 -6.74
C GLU A 86 7.73 -2.59 -6.60
N PRO A 87 8.88 -3.27 -6.65
CA PRO A 87 10.18 -2.63 -6.51
C PRO A 87 10.76 -2.11 -7.82
N ASP A 88 9.91 -1.74 -8.77
CA ASP A 88 10.27 -1.32 -10.14
C ASP A 88 10.45 0.18 -10.32
N GLY A 89 10.42 0.95 -9.22
CA GLY A 89 10.55 2.40 -9.21
C GLY A 89 9.26 3.17 -9.55
N THR A 90 8.15 2.48 -9.88
CA THR A 90 6.89 3.16 -10.21
C THR A 90 6.21 3.78 -9.01
N PHE A 91 6.40 3.22 -7.82
CA PHE A 91 5.87 3.76 -6.57
C PHE A 91 6.96 4.45 -5.75
N SER A 92 6.55 5.39 -4.91
CA SER A 92 7.44 6.11 -4.00
C SER A 92 7.23 5.65 -2.57
N GLY A 93 8.32 5.51 -1.82
CA GLY A 93 8.26 5.31 -0.37
C GLY A 93 7.43 6.39 0.33
N ASN A 94 7.45 7.63 -0.19
CA ASN A 94 6.65 8.73 0.35
C ASN A 94 5.13 8.50 0.28
N ASP A 95 4.64 7.60 -0.59
CA ASP A 95 3.22 7.28 -0.63
C ASP A 95 2.78 6.39 0.55
N LEU A 96 3.73 5.78 1.29
CA LEU A 96 3.42 5.04 2.51
C LEU A 96 2.66 5.88 3.53
N ILE A 97 3.04 7.16 3.72
CA ILE A 97 2.35 8.03 4.67
C ILE A 97 0.87 8.19 4.33
N LYS A 98 0.53 8.26 3.03
CA LYS A 98 -0.87 8.36 2.59
C LYS A 98 -1.64 7.09 2.92
N LEU A 99 -1.08 5.91 2.60
CA LEU A 99 -1.72 4.63 2.91
C LEU A 99 -1.91 4.46 4.41
N LEU A 100 -0.88 4.77 5.21
CA LEU A 100 -0.90 4.65 6.66
C LEU A 100 -1.90 5.61 7.31
N ALA A 101 -2.00 6.85 6.84
CA ALA A 101 -2.97 7.82 7.35
C ALA A 101 -4.42 7.33 7.16
N TYR A 102 -4.74 6.78 6.00
CA TYR A 102 -6.07 6.21 5.75
C TYR A 102 -6.30 4.87 6.44
N SER A 103 -5.23 4.14 6.81
CA SER A 103 -5.34 2.89 7.55
C SER A 103 -5.84 3.06 8.98
N ASP A 104 -5.83 4.27 9.51
CA ASP A 104 -6.41 4.56 10.83
C ASP A 104 -7.94 4.39 10.81
N ASP A 105 -8.57 4.65 9.66
CA ASP A 105 -10.02 4.60 9.47
C ASP A 105 -10.48 3.36 8.71
N MET A 106 -9.65 2.84 7.80
CA MET A 106 -10.02 1.76 6.88
C MET A 106 -9.06 0.56 6.99
N PRO A 107 -9.58 -0.66 7.15
CA PRO A 107 -8.75 -1.86 7.24
C PRO A 107 -8.04 -2.22 5.95
N VAL A 108 -8.48 -1.64 4.81
CA VAL A 108 -7.87 -1.83 3.49
C VAL A 108 -7.79 -0.50 2.76
N VAL A 109 -6.62 -0.19 2.21
CA VAL A 109 -6.37 1.02 1.41
C VAL A 109 -5.77 0.62 0.07
N PHE A 110 -6.44 0.96 -1.03
CA PHE A 110 -5.97 0.76 -2.39
C PHE A 110 -5.41 2.06 -2.96
N GLY A 111 -4.27 1.97 -3.66
CA GLY A 111 -3.79 3.08 -4.47
C GLY A 111 -4.51 3.16 -5.81
N THR A 112 -4.62 4.36 -6.39
CA THR A 112 -5.05 4.55 -7.79
C THR A 112 -4.05 5.39 -8.58
N ARG A 113 -3.83 5.00 -9.84
CA ARG A 113 -2.97 5.66 -10.82
C ARG A 113 -3.78 6.40 -11.89
N THR A 114 -5.07 6.62 -11.68
CA THR A 114 -5.95 7.25 -12.67
C THR A 114 -6.00 8.77 -12.56
N SER A 115 -5.60 9.34 -11.43
CA SER A 115 -5.51 10.79 -11.22
C SER A 115 -4.34 11.39 -12.01
N ARG A 116 -4.64 12.28 -12.98
CA ARG A 116 -3.66 12.81 -13.94
C ARG A 116 -2.51 13.55 -13.27
N GLU A 117 -2.81 14.25 -12.21
CA GLU A 117 -1.89 15.11 -11.45
C GLU A 117 -0.79 14.31 -10.74
N PHE A 118 -1.04 13.03 -10.48
CA PHE A 118 -0.12 12.11 -9.83
C PHE A 118 0.64 11.20 -10.80
N ILE A 119 0.32 11.25 -12.10
CA ILE A 119 1.04 10.51 -13.15
C ILE A 119 2.21 11.35 -13.63
N TRP A 120 3.43 10.90 -13.34
CA TRP A 120 4.64 11.61 -13.72
C TRP A 120 4.88 11.51 -15.23
N LYS A 121 5.49 12.57 -15.80
CA LYS A 121 5.83 12.60 -17.23
C LYS A 121 6.73 11.42 -17.59
N GLY A 122 6.31 10.62 -18.59
CA GLY A 122 7.02 9.42 -19.03
C GLY A 122 6.59 8.11 -18.34
N ALA A 123 5.72 8.17 -17.32
CA ALA A 123 5.18 6.96 -16.71
C ALA A 123 4.31 6.16 -17.71
N ASN A 124 4.40 4.82 -17.64
CA ASN A 124 3.69 3.92 -18.56
C ASN A 124 2.21 3.76 -18.15
N MET A 125 1.46 4.84 -18.23
CA MET A 125 0.01 4.87 -17.98
C MET A 125 -0.69 5.53 -19.19
N GLY A 126 -0.49 4.93 -20.36
CA GLY A 126 -1.14 5.38 -21.60
C GLY A 126 -2.67 5.37 -21.51
N LEU A 127 -3.33 6.12 -22.41
CA LEU A 127 -4.79 6.26 -22.41
C LEU A 127 -5.51 4.90 -22.39
N PHE A 128 -5.03 3.93 -23.16
CA PHE A 128 -5.63 2.59 -23.22
C PHE A 128 -5.62 1.89 -21.85
N LEU A 129 -4.49 1.86 -21.17
CA LEU A 129 -4.37 1.22 -19.85
C LEU A 129 -5.21 1.94 -18.79
N ARG A 130 -5.22 3.28 -18.82
CA ARG A 130 -5.99 4.09 -17.88
C ARG A 130 -7.49 3.89 -18.07
N TRP A 131 -7.98 3.99 -19.31
CA TRP A 131 -9.39 3.77 -19.60
C TRP A 131 -9.83 2.33 -19.38
N GLY A 132 -8.99 1.35 -19.72
CA GLY A 132 -9.27 -0.07 -19.48
C GLY A 132 -9.42 -0.38 -18.00
N ASN A 133 -8.48 0.07 -17.17
CA ASN A 133 -8.56 -0.08 -15.71
C ASN A 133 -9.80 0.61 -15.13
N TRP A 134 -10.06 1.85 -15.56
CA TRP A 134 -11.22 2.62 -15.14
C TRP A 134 -12.55 1.92 -15.50
N ALA A 135 -12.67 1.43 -16.73
CA ALA A 135 -13.89 0.76 -17.18
C ALA A 135 -14.18 -0.52 -16.38
N VAL A 136 -13.16 -1.36 -16.12
CA VAL A 136 -13.33 -2.57 -15.30
C VAL A 136 -13.64 -2.20 -13.84
N ALA A 137 -13.03 -1.14 -13.31
CA ALA A 137 -13.31 -0.65 -11.97
C ALA A 137 -14.77 -0.17 -11.85
N LYS A 138 -15.26 0.63 -12.81
CA LYS A 138 -16.66 1.09 -12.84
C LYS A 138 -17.67 -0.03 -13.05
N MET A 139 -17.33 -1.03 -13.87
CA MET A 139 -18.13 -2.24 -13.99
C MET A 139 -18.24 -2.97 -12.65
N THR A 140 -17.14 -3.10 -11.92
CA THR A 140 -17.11 -3.74 -10.60
C THR A 140 -17.93 -2.94 -9.59
N GLU A 141 -17.74 -1.62 -9.53
CA GLU A 141 -18.51 -0.71 -8.67
C GLU A 141 -20.02 -0.88 -8.90
N PHE A 142 -20.46 -0.86 -10.15
CA PHE A 142 -21.88 -1.02 -10.51
C PHE A 142 -22.43 -2.41 -10.16
N LEU A 143 -21.71 -3.48 -10.53
CA LEU A 143 -22.18 -4.84 -10.33
C LEU A 143 -22.26 -5.26 -8.84
N PHE A 144 -21.42 -4.70 -7.99
CA PHE A 144 -21.36 -5.05 -6.57
C PHE A 144 -21.88 -3.97 -5.64
N ASN A 145 -22.33 -2.83 -6.18
CA ASN A 145 -22.77 -1.66 -5.41
C ASN A 145 -21.78 -1.32 -4.28
N THR A 146 -20.50 -1.25 -4.66
CA THR A 146 -19.40 -0.99 -3.71
C THR A 146 -18.99 0.49 -3.73
N THR A 147 -18.02 0.87 -2.89
CA THR A 147 -17.46 2.23 -2.88
C THR A 147 -16.81 2.58 -4.22
N MET A 148 -16.54 3.86 -4.43
CA MET A 148 -15.92 4.37 -5.65
C MET A 148 -14.61 3.67 -5.97
N LEU A 149 -14.48 3.17 -7.19
CA LEU A 149 -13.31 2.52 -7.76
C LEU A 149 -12.90 3.18 -9.07
N THR A 150 -11.61 3.33 -9.30
CA THR A 150 -11.05 3.90 -10.52
C THR A 150 -9.90 3.11 -11.12
N ASP A 151 -9.21 2.24 -10.35
CA ASP A 151 -8.06 1.48 -10.80
C ASP A 151 -8.08 0.03 -10.30
N MET A 152 -8.54 -0.88 -11.16
CA MET A 152 -8.55 -2.32 -10.85
C MET A 152 -7.15 -2.93 -10.75
N GLY A 153 -6.17 -2.32 -11.43
CA GLY A 153 -4.84 -2.90 -11.65
C GLY A 153 -3.72 -2.31 -10.78
N CYS A 154 -4.01 -1.36 -9.88
CA CYS A 154 -2.97 -0.83 -9.02
C CYS A 154 -2.46 -1.89 -8.04
N THR A 155 -1.13 -1.96 -7.88
CA THR A 155 -0.47 -2.98 -7.05
C THR A 155 -0.01 -2.42 -5.70
N LEU A 156 0.00 -1.10 -5.50
CA LEU A 156 0.28 -0.48 -4.21
C LEU A 156 -0.98 -0.52 -3.34
N ARG A 157 -0.94 -1.32 -2.27
CA ARG A 157 -2.10 -1.62 -1.42
C ARG A 157 -1.66 -1.83 0.03
N LEU A 158 -2.48 -1.40 0.97
CA LEU A 158 -2.30 -1.67 2.39
C LEU A 158 -3.46 -2.50 2.93
N PHE A 159 -3.12 -3.45 3.78
CA PHE A 159 -4.07 -4.30 4.51
C PHE A 159 -3.73 -4.31 6.00
N HIS A 160 -4.75 -4.22 6.84
CA HIS A 160 -4.62 -4.70 8.20
C HIS A 160 -4.50 -6.23 8.18
N ARG A 161 -3.70 -6.78 9.10
CA ARG A 161 -3.51 -8.23 9.23
C ARG A 161 -4.82 -8.99 9.32
N GLU A 162 -5.76 -8.53 10.11
CA GLU A 162 -7.07 -9.17 10.30
C GLU A 162 -7.84 -9.26 8.98
N ALA A 163 -7.89 -8.18 8.20
CA ALA A 163 -8.53 -8.17 6.89
C ALA A 163 -7.85 -9.15 5.93
N LEU A 164 -6.51 -9.15 5.91
CA LEU A 164 -5.75 -10.07 5.06
C LEU A 164 -5.95 -11.53 5.48
N THR A 165 -5.93 -11.84 6.77
CA THR A 165 -6.16 -13.20 7.30
C THR A 165 -7.55 -13.72 6.92
N THR A 166 -8.56 -12.84 6.90
CA THR A 166 -9.93 -13.20 6.51
C THR A 166 -10.01 -13.66 5.05
N ILE A 167 -9.32 -12.98 4.13
CA ILE A 167 -9.38 -13.29 2.70
C ILE A 167 -8.31 -14.29 2.24
N ARG A 168 -7.21 -14.45 3.00
CA ARG A 168 -6.05 -15.27 2.62
C ARG A 168 -6.40 -16.68 2.16
N PRO A 169 -7.31 -17.44 2.83
CA PRO A 169 -7.67 -18.78 2.39
C PRO A 169 -8.33 -18.86 1.01
N ARG A 170 -8.80 -17.72 0.48
CA ARG A 170 -9.48 -17.63 -0.82
C ARG A 170 -8.56 -17.17 -1.95
N LEU A 171 -7.40 -16.67 -1.60
CA LEU A 171 -6.42 -16.18 -2.57
C LEU A 171 -5.68 -17.37 -3.17
N THR A 172 -6.01 -17.72 -4.41
CA THR A 172 -5.52 -18.92 -5.10
C THR A 172 -4.82 -18.62 -6.42
N ILE A 173 -4.92 -17.38 -6.91
CA ILE A 173 -4.35 -16.98 -8.19
C ILE A 173 -2.85 -16.70 -8.04
N GLY A 174 -2.01 -17.55 -8.59
CA GLY A 174 -0.56 -17.35 -8.58
C GLY A 174 -0.04 -16.35 -9.64
N GLY A 175 -0.85 -15.98 -10.63
CA GLY A 175 -0.44 -15.16 -11.78
C GLY A 175 -0.70 -13.66 -11.63
N SER A 176 -0.55 -12.92 -12.76
CA SER A 176 -0.62 -11.45 -12.81
C SER A 176 -1.99 -10.86 -12.49
N HIS A 177 -3.06 -11.63 -12.53
CA HIS A 177 -4.42 -11.17 -12.14
C HIS A 177 -4.74 -11.42 -10.66
N PHE A 178 -3.75 -11.67 -9.85
CA PHE A 178 -3.85 -11.77 -8.39
C PHE A 178 -4.38 -10.48 -7.74
N GLY A 179 -3.89 -9.31 -8.19
CA GLY A 179 -4.36 -8.02 -7.69
C GLY A 179 -5.88 -7.82 -7.81
N PRO A 180 -6.49 -8.08 -8.96
CA PRO A 180 -7.94 -8.16 -9.11
C PRO A 180 -8.63 -9.15 -8.16
N GLN A 181 -8.06 -10.34 -7.93
CA GLN A 181 -8.62 -11.28 -6.96
C GLN A 181 -8.64 -10.72 -5.54
N LEU A 182 -7.55 -10.08 -5.11
CA LEU A 182 -7.50 -9.40 -3.80
C LEU A 182 -8.66 -8.42 -3.63
N LEU A 183 -8.90 -7.56 -4.61
CA LEU A 183 -9.99 -6.60 -4.57
C LEU A 183 -11.35 -7.31 -4.53
N MET A 184 -11.54 -8.34 -5.35
CA MET A 184 -12.80 -9.09 -5.38
C MET A 184 -13.08 -9.81 -4.05
N GLU A 185 -12.06 -10.35 -3.38
CA GLU A 185 -12.23 -10.97 -2.06
C GLU A 185 -12.57 -9.93 -0.97
N VAL A 186 -11.95 -8.74 -1.02
CA VAL A 186 -12.30 -7.63 -0.13
C VAL A 186 -13.78 -7.25 -0.27
N ILE A 187 -14.25 -7.06 -1.52
CA ILE A 187 -15.66 -6.75 -1.83
C ILE A 187 -16.59 -7.89 -1.38
N ALA A 188 -16.22 -9.12 -1.69
CA ALA A 188 -17.01 -10.30 -1.41
C ALA A 188 -17.21 -10.56 0.10
N HIS A 189 -16.20 -10.23 0.91
CA HIS A 189 -16.25 -10.33 2.38
C HIS A 189 -16.81 -9.06 3.03
N ARG A 190 -17.19 -8.04 2.24
CA ARG A 190 -17.69 -6.74 2.72
C ARG A 190 -16.71 -6.01 3.64
N ILE A 191 -15.42 -6.19 3.41
CA ILE A 191 -14.40 -5.47 4.16
C ILE A 191 -14.42 -4.01 3.71
N PRO A 192 -14.53 -3.04 4.63
CA PRO A 192 -14.45 -1.63 4.28
C PRO A 192 -13.10 -1.29 3.66
N PHE A 193 -13.11 -0.49 2.61
CA PHE A 193 -11.89 -0.02 1.96
C PHE A 193 -12.07 1.37 1.35
N VAL A 194 -10.95 2.00 1.05
CA VAL A 194 -10.89 3.27 0.34
C VAL A 194 -9.85 3.18 -0.78
N GLU A 195 -10.09 3.90 -1.87
CA GLU A 195 -9.12 4.09 -2.95
C GLU A 195 -8.56 5.51 -2.88
N ILE A 196 -7.22 5.67 -2.89
CA ILE A 196 -6.55 6.96 -2.75
C ILE A 196 -5.57 7.21 -3.91
N PRO A 197 -5.40 8.47 -4.36
CA PRO A 197 -4.44 8.80 -5.41
C PRO A 197 -2.99 8.67 -4.89
N ILE A 198 -2.16 7.99 -5.68
CA ILE A 198 -0.74 7.77 -5.40
C ILE A 198 0.11 8.28 -6.55
N ASN A 199 1.37 8.62 -6.27
CA ASN A 199 2.33 8.97 -7.31
C ASN A 199 2.64 7.74 -8.18
N TYR A 200 2.66 7.95 -9.49
CA TYR A 200 3.03 6.93 -10.44
C TYR A 200 4.18 7.42 -11.32
N ARG A 201 5.36 6.86 -11.09
CA ARG A 201 6.62 7.26 -11.72
C ARG A 201 6.97 6.40 -12.93
N VAL A 202 8.04 6.77 -13.61
CA VAL A 202 8.61 5.98 -14.68
C VAL A 202 9.19 4.68 -14.12
N ARG A 203 8.82 3.55 -14.73
CA ARG A 203 9.36 2.23 -14.38
C ARG A 203 10.83 2.11 -14.78
N VAL A 204 11.61 1.47 -13.94
CA VAL A 204 12.94 0.96 -14.28
C VAL A 204 12.75 -0.41 -14.92
N GLY A 205 13.32 -0.61 -16.12
CA GLY A 205 13.17 -1.85 -16.87
C GLY A 205 11.86 -1.97 -17.67
N VAL A 206 11.57 -3.17 -18.17
CA VAL A 206 10.44 -3.47 -19.05
C VAL A 206 9.38 -4.28 -18.32
N SER A 207 8.12 -3.84 -18.37
CA SER A 207 7.00 -4.60 -17.80
C SER A 207 6.81 -5.94 -18.52
N SER A 208 6.78 -7.02 -17.76
CA SER A 208 6.49 -8.36 -18.28
C SER A 208 5.04 -8.50 -18.77
N VAL A 209 4.12 -7.68 -18.28
CA VAL A 209 2.68 -7.79 -18.52
C VAL A 209 2.19 -6.69 -19.48
N THR A 210 2.52 -5.43 -19.21
CA THR A 210 2.00 -4.27 -19.95
C THR A 210 2.91 -3.79 -21.09
N GLY A 211 4.04 -4.45 -21.31
CA GLY A 211 4.97 -4.15 -22.41
C GLY A 211 4.40 -4.43 -23.82
N SER A 212 3.22 -5.09 -23.91
CA SER A 212 2.52 -5.36 -25.16
C SER A 212 1.04 -5.08 -24.99
N LEU A 213 0.43 -4.31 -25.92
CA LEU A 213 -1.00 -4.03 -25.93
C LEU A 213 -1.85 -5.30 -26.00
N TRP A 214 -1.38 -6.33 -26.67
CA TRP A 214 -2.07 -7.61 -26.78
C TRP A 214 -2.11 -8.34 -25.42
N LYS A 215 -1.00 -8.37 -24.69
CA LYS A 215 -0.96 -8.93 -23.33
C LYS A 215 -1.84 -8.15 -22.38
N ALA A 216 -1.83 -6.81 -22.48
CA ALA A 216 -2.67 -5.93 -21.66
C ALA A 216 -4.16 -6.16 -21.96
N PHE A 217 -4.54 -6.32 -23.21
CA PHE A 217 -5.93 -6.64 -23.61
C PHE A 217 -6.39 -7.98 -23.00
N TRP A 218 -5.60 -9.04 -23.13
CA TRP A 218 -5.95 -10.35 -22.57
C TRP A 218 -5.98 -10.33 -21.03
N LEU A 219 -5.12 -9.54 -20.40
CA LEU A 219 -5.22 -9.33 -18.95
C LEU A 219 -6.55 -8.65 -18.59
N GLY A 220 -6.95 -7.61 -19.31
CA GLY A 220 -8.24 -6.95 -19.15
C GLY A 220 -9.42 -7.92 -19.28
N MET A 221 -9.39 -8.80 -20.29
CA MET A 221 -10.43 -9.84 -20.47
C MET A 221 -10.48 -10.83 -19.30
N ARG A 222 -9.32 -11.23 -18.76
CA ARG A 222 -9.26 -12.08 -17.56
C ARG A 222 -9.83 -11.37 -16.33
N MET A 223 -9.56 -10.06 -16.18
CA MET A 223 -10.13 -9.26 -15.10
C MET A 223 -11.67 -9.19 -15.20
N ILE A 224 -12.20 -8.92 -16.41
CA ILE A 224 -13.65 -8.93 -16.67
C ILE A 224 -14.25 -10.29 -16.33
N ALA A 225 -13.65 -11.37 -16.84
CA ALA A 225 -14.11 -12.73 -16.56
C ALA A 225 -14.13 -13.03 -15.05
N LEU A 226 -13.10 -12.63 -14.33
CA LEU A 226 -13.03 -12.77 -12.88
C LEU A 226 -14.17 -12.03 -12.18
N VAL A 227 -14.41 -10.76 -12.51
CA VAL A 227 -15.50 -9.95 -11.95
C VAL A 227 -16.85 -10.61 -12.17
N LEU A 228 -17.11 -11.11 -13.38
CA LEU A 228 -18.35 -11.83 -13.71
C LEU A 228 -18.47 -13.16 -12.96
N GLN A 229 -17.38 -13.91 -12.81
CA GLN A 229 -17.37 -15.15 -12.01
C GLN A 229 -17.76 -14.87 -10.55
N TYR A 230 -17.24 -13.82 -9.94
CA TYR A 230 -17.64 -13.41 -8.59
C TYR A 230 -19.11 -12.97 -8.54
N ARG A 231 -19.59 -12.24 -9.55
CA ARG A 231 -20.97 -11.75 -9.59
C ARG A 231 -21.99 -12.88 -9.72
N PHE A 232 -21.71 -13.86 -10.56
CA PHE A 232 -22.61 -14.99 -10.81
C PHE A 232 -22.41 -16.17 -9.86
N GLY A 233 -21.63 -15.98 -8.79
CA GLY A 233 -21.52 -16.97 -7.73
C GLY A 233 -20.65 -18.18 -8.04
N LEU A 234 -19.88 -18.18 -9.14
CA LEU A 234 -18.96 -19.26 -9.46
C LEU A 234 -17.82 -19.41 -8.44
N HIS A 235 -17.64 -18.41 -7.58
CA HIS A 235 -16.78 -18.42 -6.39
C HIS A 235 -17.58 -18.50 -5.07
N ALA A 236 -18.88 -18.89 -5.14
CA ALA A 236 -19.76 -18.93 -4.00
C ALA A 236 -19.47 -20.14 -3.11
N GLN A 237 -18.49 -20.04 -2.27
CA GLN A 237 -18.41 -20.81 -1.03
C GLN A 237 -18.85 -19.90 0.13
N ALA A 238 -19.35 -20.50 1.23
CA ALA A 238 -19.81 -19.75 2.39
C ALA A 238 -18.79 -18.67 2.81
N ARG A 239 -19.19 -17.42 2.77
CA ARG A 239 -18.39 -16.26 3.12
C ARG A 239 -18.78 -15.82 4.51
N THR A 240 -17.83 -15.86 5.44
CA THR A 240 -18.00 -15.14 6.70
C THR A 240 -17.90 -13.64 6.40
N ALA A 241 -18.98 -12.90 6.69
CA ALA A 241 -18.90 -11.45 6.64
C ALA A 241 -17.85 -10.98 7.65
N TRP A 242 -17.00 -10.05 7.24
CA TRP A 242 -16.01 -9.46 8.13
C TRP A 242 -16.74 -8.71 9.26
N ALA A 243 -16.45 -9.08 10.49
CA ALA A 243 -16.89 -8.35 11.66
C ALA A 243 -15.68 -7.53 12.14
N PRO A 244 -15.72 -6.18 12.04
CA PRO A 244 -14.67 -5.37 12.62
C PRO A 244 -14.60 -5.65 14.12
N ALA A 245 -13.41 -5.79 14.67
CA ALA A 245 -13.21 -5.57 16.10
C ALA A 245 -13.85 -4.19 16.42
N GLU A 246 -14.62 -4.12 17.51
CA GLU A 246 -15.25 -2.87 17.90
C GLU A 246 -14.22 -1.75 17.83
N ARG A 247 -14.46 -0.77 16.96
CA ARG A 247 -13.60 0.42 16.96
C ARG A 247 -13.72 1.00 18.35
N PRO A 248 -12.62 1.11 19.13
CA PRO A 248 -12.67 1.96 20.31
C PRO A 248 -13.15 3.31 19.77
N LEU A 249 -14.29 3.78 20.27
CA LEU A 249 -14.74 5.14 20.02
C LEU A 249 -13.52 5.98 20.39
N LEU A 250 -12.90 6.62 19.38
CA LEU A 250 -11.90 7.63 19.66
C LEU A 250 -12.56 8.51 20.71
N PRO A 251 -11.93 8.73 21.90
CA PRO A 251 -12.51 9.60 22.88
C PRO A 251 -12.88 10.88 22.13
N ALA A 252 -14.14 11.28 22.25
CA ALA A 252 -14.59 12.51 21.61
C ALA A 252 -13.68 13.59 22.17
N PHE A 253 -12.63 13.94 21.40
CA PHE A 253 -11.81 15.09 21.75
C PHE A 253 -12.75 16.29 21.78
N SER A 254 -13.12 16.69 22.97
CA SER A 254 -13.91 17.90 23.07
C SER A 254 -13.03 19.03 22.53
N MET A 255 -13.60 19.89 21.72
CA MET A 255 -12.88 21.08 21.21
C MET A 255 -12.29 21.90 22.37
N ALA A 256 -12.91 21.80 23.56
CA ALA A 256 -12.44 22.41 24.80
C ALA A 256 -11.10 21.80 25.31
N GLU A 257 -10.90 20.49 25.17
CA GLU A 257 -9.63 19.83 25.56
C GLU A 257 -8.51 20.20 24.60
N GLN A 258 -8.80 20.24 23.31
CA GLN A 258 -7.84 20.68 22.28
C GLN A 258 -7.42 22.14 22.47
N LEU A 259 -8.36 23.02 22.76
CA LEU A 259 -8.09 24.42 23.06
C LEU A 259 -7.28 24.57 24.35
N THR A 260 -7.54 23.75 25.37
CA THR A 260 -6.79 23.76 26.63
C THR A 260 -5.35 23.28 26.43
N GLU A 261 -5.12 22.23 25.63
CA GLU A 261 -3.76 21.77 25.29
C GLU A 261 -3.01 22.79 24.42
N LEU A 262 -3.69 23.40 23.45
CA LEU A 262 -3.09 24.44 22.62
C LEU A 262 -2.69 25.68 23.46
N HIS A 263 -3.56 26.12 24.39
CA HIS A 263 -3.21 27.21 25.33
C HIS A 263 -2.01 26.85 26.22
N ARG A 264 -1.97 25.60 26.75
CA ARG A 264 -0.81 25.16 27.56
C ARG A 264 0.48 25.12 26.73
N ALA A 265 0.41 24.73 25.45
CA ALA A 265 1.59 24.72 24.59
C ALA A 265 2.06 26.15 24.27
N LEU A 266 1.14 27.08 24.01
CA LEU A 266 1.45 28.49 23.77
C LEU A 266 2.03 29.17 25.03
N ASP A 267 1.45 28.91 26.21
CA ASP A 267 1.97 29.44 27.49
C ASP A 267 3.36 28.84 27.85
N ALA A 268 3.70 27.65 27.35
CA ALA A 268 5.00 27.04 27.53
C ALA A 268 6.07 27.65 26.60
N GLU A 269 5.70 28.11 25.41
CA GLU A 269 6.61 28.80 24.47
C GLU A 269 6.93 30.25 24.91
N ASP A 270 6.05 30.91 25.65
CA ASP A 270 6.30 32.27 26.17
C ASP A 270 7.22 32.33 27.42
N ARG A 271 7.60 31.19 28.00
CA ARG A 271 8.51 31.13 29.16
C ARG A 271 10.01 31.36 28.89
N PRO A 272 10.60 31.23 27.69
CA PRO A 272 12.04 31.42 27.51
C PRO A 272 12.53 32.88 27.62
N LYS A 273 11.66 33.87 27.45
CA LYS A 273 12.10 35.29 27.46
C LYS A 273 12.39 35.84 28.87
N ALA A 274 11.64 35.43 29.87
CA ALA A 274 11.86 35.88 31.24
C ALA A 274 13.18 35.33 31.87
N ALA A 275 13.58 34.10 31.46
CA ALA A 275 14.83 33.50 31.99
C ALA A 275 16.09 34.12 31.37
N VAL A 276 16.02 34.63 30.14
CA VAL A 276 17.14 35.29 29.44
C VAL A 276 17.37 36.70 29.98
N ASP A 277 16.31 37.42 30.31
CA ASP A 277 16.43 38.78 30.92
C ASP A 277 16.98 38.72 32.34
N GLU A 278 16.71 37.66 33.11
CA GLU A 278 17.27 37.49 34.48
C GLU A 278 18.78 37.16 34.43
N VAL A 279 19.26 36.42 33.45
CA VAL A 279 20.69 36.12 33.26
C VAL A 279 21.44 37.35 32.79
N LEU A 280 20.87 38.15 31.89
CA LEU A 280 21.51 39.37 31.37
C LEU A 280 21.61 40.49 32.42
N THR A 281 20.62 40.60 33.32
CA THR A 281 20.66 41.56 34.44
C THR A 281 21.66 41.15 35.52
N THR A 282 21.95 39.86 35.68
CA THR A 282 22.90 39.35 36.69
C THR A 282 24.34 39.54 36.25
N GLU A 283 24.63 39.52 34.95
CA GLU A 283 25.98 39.79 34.40
C GLU A 283 26.32 41.29 34.35
N GLN A 284 25.34 42.17 34.19
CA GLN A 284 25.59 43.64 34.21
C GLN A 284 25.89 44.21 35.61
N ASN A 285 25.53 43.48 36.69
CA ASN A 285 25.81 43.88 38.08
C ASN A 285 27.12 43.29 38.65
N ARG A 286 27.94 42.62 37.81
CA ARG A 286 29.24 42.05 38.19
C ARG A 286 30.46 42.69 37.55
N ASN A 287 30.32 43.83 36.85
CA ASN A 287 31.44 44.62 36.36
C ASN A 287 31.52 45.99 37.05
#